data_69ec2b57c77aa010715999bad3bdb1f6
#
_entry.id   69ec2b57c77aa010715999bad3bdb1f6
#
_cell.length_a   1.000
_cell.length_b   1.000
_cell.length_c   1.000
_cell.angle_alpha   90.00
_cell.angle_beta   90.00
_cell.angle_gamma   90.00
#
_symmetry.space_group_name_H-M   'P 1'
#
loop_
_entity.id
_entity.type
_entity.pdbx_description
1 polymer ?
#
loop_
_entity_poly.entity_id
_entity_poly.type
_entity_poly.pdbx_seq_one_letter_code
_entity_poly.pdbx_strand_id
1 'polypeptide(L)'
;EKGLFVIADIKRGDIGSTAAAYAEGWLSGAKIEGQVFKSFDADCVTLNGYMGSDSIKPFLEAARGEDKCVFVLVKTSNPSSGELQDILAGDRQVYEVMGDLNERIAAGTEGKYGYTMAGAVTGATYPSDIRALRKRLEHTFFLVPGYGAQGGTADDVRYAFDKYGHGAIVNSSRGIMCAWQKTGG
;
A
#
# COMPACT_ATOMS: atom_id res chain seq x y z
N GLU A 1 21.50 0.84 -1.56
CA GLU A 1 22.86 0.45 -2.01
C GLU A 1 22.89 -0.84 -2.84
N LYS A 2 21.87 -1.70 -2.77
CA LYS A 2 21.77 -2.96 -3.54
C LYS A 2 20.83 -2.86 -4.74
N GLY A 3 20.26 -1.70 -5.02
CA GLY A 3 19.30 -1.48 -6.11
C GLY A 3 17.95 -2.20 -5.90
N LEU A 4 17.61 -2.53 -4.65
CA LEU A 4 16.33 -3.11 -4.30
C LEU A 4 15.33 -2.02 -3.96
N PHE A 5 14.08 -2.16 -4.41
CA PHE A 5 12.98 -1.30 -4.03
C PHE A 5 12.56 -1.58 -2.59
N VAL A 6 12.56 -0.55 -1.74
CA VAL A 6 12.31 -0.69 -0.30
C VAL A 6 10.92 -0.16 0.05
N ILE A 7 10.04 -1.03 0.52
CA ILE A 7 8.75 -0.66 1.08
C ILE A 7 8.85 -0.69 2.61
N ALA A 8 8.80 0.46 3.25
CA ALA A 8 8.74 0.55 4.71
C ALA A 8 7.29 0.34 5.18
N ASP A 9 7.03 -0.83 5.77
CA ASP A 9 5.69 -1.23 6.22
C ASP A 9 5.35 -0.62 7.59
N ILE A 10 5.16 0.71 7.61
CA ILE A 10 5.01 1.51 8.83
C ILE A 10 3.54 1.73 9.25
N LYS A 11 2.60 1.61 8.33
CA LYS A 11 1.15 1.78 8.54
C LYS A 11 0.81 3.06 9.32
N ARG A 12 1.51 4.16 9.00
CA ARG A 12 1.32 5.43 9.70
C ARG A 12 0.05 6.14 9.24
N GLY A 13 -0.50 6.94 10.15
CA GLY A 13 -1.61 7.83 9.89
C GLY A 13 -1.58 8.94 10.93
N ASP A 14 -1.62 10.18 10.45
CA ASP A 14 -1.73 11.41 11.23
C ASP A 14 -2.19 12.51 10.28
N ILE A 15 -2.44 13.71 10.77
CA ILE A 15 -2.95 14.83 9.97
C ILE A 15 -1.99 16.03 10.00
N GLY A 16 -2.16 16.94 9.03
CA GLY A 16 -1.47 18.22 8.99
C GLY A 16 0.05 18.12 9.08
N SER A 17 0.64 18.93 9.94
CA SER A 17 2.09 19.02 10.12
C SER A 17 2.73 17.73 10.63
N THR A 18 2.00 16.94 11.43
CA THR A 18 2.51 15.65 11.93
C THR A 18 2.62 14.64 10.78
N ALA A 19 1.61 14.57 9.92
CA ALA A 19 1.67 13.74 8.71
C ALA A 19 2.83 14.16 7.79
N ALA A 20 3.04 15.47 7.60
CA ALA A 20 4.16 16.01 6.83
C ALA A 20 5.52 15.62 7.44
N ALA A 21 5.67 15.73 8.76
CA ALA A 21 6.90 15.34 9.45
C ALA A 21 7.22 13.83 9.30
N TYR A 22 6.20 12.97 9.38
CA TYR A 22 6.37 11.54 9.05
C TYR A 22 6.81 11.33 7.60
N ALA A 23 6.18 12.04 6.65
CA ALA A 23 6.52 11.92 5.23
C ALA A 23 7.97 12.37 4.95
N GLU A 24 8.40 13.47 5.54
CA GLU A 24 9.81 13.92 5.49
C GLU A 24 10.77 12.87 6.04
N GLY A 25 10.50 12.35 7.23
CA GLY A 25 11.38 11.38 7.88
C GLY A 25 11.54 10.08 7.07
N TRP A 26 10.50 9.63 6.38
CA TRP A 26 10.49 8.36 5.67
C TRP A 26 10.83 8.48 4.18
N LEU A 27 10.43 9.56 3.51
CA LEU A 27 10.49 9.69 2.06
C LEU A 27 11.47 10.79 1.60
N SER A 28 11.15 12.07 1.85
CA SER A 28 11.88 13.18 1.21
C SER A 28 13.07 13.70 1.99
N GLY A 29 13.15 13.41 3.28
CA GLY A 29 14.15 13.97 4.19
C GLY A 29 13.75 15.33 4.77
N ALA A 30 14.32 15.65 5.94
CA ALA A 30 14.12 16.91 6.65
C ALA A 30 15.07 18.00 6.16
N LYS A 31 14.57 19.23 6.00
CA LYS A 31 15.40 20.38 5.65
C LYS A 31 15.90 21.08 6.91
N ILE A 32 17.22 21.13 7.11
CA ILE A 32 17.87 21.81 8.21
C ILE A 32 18.91 22.77 7.62
N GLU A 33 18.78 24.06 7.88
CA GLU A 33 19.72 25.11 7.39
C GLU A 33 19.94 25.04 5.86
N GLY A 34 18.89 24.70 5.09
CA GLY A 34 18.94 24.62 3.62
C GLY A 34 19.50 23.30 3.07
N GLN A 35 19.91 22.37 3.92
CA GLN A 35 20.37 21.05 3.52
C GLN A 35 19.28 20.00 3.79
N VAL A 36 19.20 18.95 2.95
CA VAL A 36 18.27 17.84 3.10
C VAL A 36 18.98 16.66 3.79
N PHE A 37 18.41 16.22 4.89
CA PHE A 37 18.89 15.05 5.63
C PHE A 37 17.87 13.92 5.52
N LYS A 38 18.21 12.85 4.80
CA LYS A 38 17.39 11.66 4.65
C LYS A 38 17.70 10.65 5.77
N SER A 39 16.69 10.29 6.57
CA SER A 39 16.84 9.34 7.67
C SER A 39 16.65 7.89 7.22
N PHE A 40 15.53 7.59 6.58
CA PHE A 40 15.19 6.24 6.14
C PHE A 40 15.26 6.07 4.63
N ASP A 41 14.95 7.10 3.88
CA ASP A 41 15.00 7.15 2.40
C ASP A 41 14.32 5.93 1.74
N ALA A 42 13.16 5.52 2.27
CA ALA A 42 12.39 4.43 1.68
C ALA A 42 11.83 4.85 0.31
N ASP A 43 11.70 3.91 -0.61
CA ASP A 43 11.07 4.15 -1.92
C ASP A 43 9.55 4.20 -1.80
N CYS A 44 9.00 3.52 -0.81
CA CYS A 44 7.57 3.49 -0.54
C CYS A 44 7.26 3.27 0.93
N VAL A 45 6.09 3.73 1.39
CA VAL A 45 5.59 3.51 2.75
C VAL A 45 4.15 3.03 2.74
N THR A 46 3.76 2.27 3.79
CA THR A 46 2.36 1.92 4.02
C THR A 46 1.69 2.91 4.95
N LEU A 47 0.43 3.27 4.65
CA LEU A 47 -0.35 4.28 5.37
C LEU A 47 -1.70 3.72 5.83
N ASN A 48 -2.16 4.19 6.98
CA ASN A 48 -3.52 3.98 7.44
C ASN A 48 -4.40 5.17 7.00
N GLY A 49 -5.35 4.92 6.10
CA GLY A 49 -6.23 5.95 5.55
C GLY A 49 -7.47 6.28 6.41
N TYR A 50 -7.61 5.70 7.61
CA TYR A 50 -8.81 5.86 8.44
C TYR A 50 -9.22 7.31 8.70
N MET A 51 -8.26 8.23 8.80
CA MET A 51 -8.51 9.67 8.99
C MET A 51 -8.83 10.43 7.67
N GLY A 52 -8.94 9.72 6.55
CA GLY A 52 -9.29 10.31 5.27
C GLY A 52 -8.11 10.94 4.52
N SER A 53 -8.44 11.80 3.55
CA SER A 53 -7.44 12.38 2.62
C SER A 53 -6.35 13.21 3.29
N ASP A 54 -6.65 13.84 4.41
CA ASP A 54 -5.69 14.67 5.16
C ASP A 54 -4.51 13.88 5.70
N SER A 55 -4.71 12.57 5.94
CA SER A 55 -3.64 11.68 6.40
C SER A 55 -2.77 11.14 5.28
N ILE A 56 -3.22 11.20 4.03
CA ILE A 56 -2.55 10.60 2.87
C ILE A 56 -1.84 11.67 2.02
N LYS A 57 -2.49 12.81 1.77
CA LYS A 57 -1.98 13.88 0.90
C LYS A 57 -0.56 14.35 1.23
N PRO A 58 -0.17 14.59 2.49
CA PRO A 58 1.19 15.02 2.82
C PRO A 58 2.27 14.02 2.36
N PHE A 59 1.97 12.72 2.42
CA PHE A 59 2.89 11.68 1.93
C PHE A 59 2.96 11.65 0.41
N LEU A 60 1.85 11.89 -0.31
CA LEU A 60 1.87 12.00 -1.77
C LEU A 60 2.64 13.23 -2.23
N GLU A 61 2.51 14.34 -1.52
CA GLU A 61 3.28 15.56 -1.80
C GLU A 61 4.79 15.33 -1.62
N ALA A 62 5.20 14.68 -0.53
CA ALA A 62 6.59 14.33 -0.28
C ALA A 62 7.13 13.32 -1.31
N ALA A 63 6.31 12.35 -1.73
CA ALA A 63 6.70 11.31 -2.69
C ALA A 63 6.86 11.85 -4.12
N ARG A 64 6.02 12.81 -4.53
CA ARG A 64 5.93 13.32 -5.92
C ARG A 64 7.25 13.85 -6.47
N GLY A 65 8.06 14.51 -5.65
CA GLY A 65 9.34 15.08 -6.07
C GLY A 65 10.52 14.11 -6.06
N GLU A 66 10.32 12.87 -5.62
CA GLU A 66 11.38 11.91 -5.31
C GLU A 66 11.21 10.56 -6.05
N ASP A 67 10.30 10.46 -7.02
CA ASP A 67 9.95 9.21 -7.72
C ASP A 67 9.56 8.06 -6.76
N LYS A 68 8.86 8.42 -5.68
CA LYS A 68 8.43 7.52 -4.61
C LYS A 68 6.92 7.30 -4.63
N CYS A 69 6.45 6.36 -3.81
CA CYS A 69 5.04 6.02 -3.75
C CYS A 69 4.57 5.69 -2.33
N VAL A 70 3.27 5.46 -2.19
CA VAL A 70 2.66 5.01 -0.94
C VAL A 70 1.72 3.84 -1.20
N PHE A 71 1.47 3.00 -0.18
CA PHE A 71 0.39 2.03 -0.18
C PHE A 71 -0.57 2.33 0.97
N VAL A 72 -1.83 2.59 0.65
CA VAL A 72 -2.88 2.81 1.65
C VAL A 72 -3.56 1.49 2.01
N LEU A 73 -3.83 1.26 3.30
CA LEU A 73 -4.59 0.09 3.75
C LEU A 73 -6.03 0.20 3.21
N VAL A 74 -6.42 -0.73 2.35
CA VAL A 74 -7.78 -0.83 1.78
C VAL A 74 -8.48 -2.06 2.32
N LYS A 75 -7.98 -3.27 2.05
CA LYS A 75 -8.50 -4.51 2.63
C LYS A 75 -7.35 -5.31 3.23
N THR A 76 -7.33 -5.47 4.54
CA THR A 76 -6.24 -6.15 5.24
C THR A 76 -6.51 -7.65 5.39
N SER A 77 -5.44 -8.44 5.60
CA SER A 77 -5.51 -9.92 5.60
C SER A 77 -5.82 -10.55 6.96
N ASN A 78 -5.90 -9.76 8.02
CA ASN A 78 -6.15 -10.26 9.37
C ASN A 78 -7.61 -10.70 9.57
N PRO A 79 -7.88 -11.69 10.45
CA PRO A 79 -9.24 -12.23 10.67
C PRO A 79 -10.28 -11.18 11.07
N SER A 80 -9.91 -10.20 11.91
CA SER A 80 -10.81 -9.14 12.40
C SER A 80 -11.05 -8.00 11.40
N SER A 81 -10.50 -8.07 10.20
CA SER A 81 -10.64 -6.98 9.21
C SER A 81 -12.10 -6.68 8.87
N GLY A 82 -12.96 -7.71 8.88
CA GLY A 82 -14.38 -7.56 8.58
C GLY A 82 -15.18 -6.77 9.62
N GLU A 83 -14.70 -6.66 10.86
CA GLU A 83 -15.37 -5.89 11.92
C GLU A 83 -15.58 -4.41 11.56
N LEU A 84 -14.71 -3.85 10.71
CA LEU A 84 -14.80 -2.50 10.19
C LEU A 84 -14.91 -2.47 8.67
N GLN A 85 -14.07 -3.23 7.98
CA GLN A 85 -13.87 -3.07 6.54
C GLN A 85 -15.06 -3.60 5.72
N ASP A 86 -15.82 -4.58 6.26
CA ASP A 86 -16.99 -5.17 5.60
C ASP A 86 -18.31 -4.50 5.97
N ILE A 87 -18.30 -3.50 6.86
CA ILE A 87 -19.48 -2.72 7.18
C ILE A 87 -19.98 -1.99 5.93
N LEU A 88 -21.29 -1.97 5.73
CA LEU A 88 -21.93 -1.23 4.64
C LEU A 88 -22.03 0.27 4.97
N ALA A 89 -21.43 1.07 4.13
CA ALA A 89 -21.58 2.52 4.10
C ALA A 89 -22.49 2.88 2.89
N GLY A 90 -23.79 2.87 3.11
CA GLY A 90 -24.78 2.93 2.02
C GLY A 90 -24.85 1.59 1.28
N ASP A 91 -24.53 1.58 0.00
CA ASP A 91 -24.54 0.41 -0.88
C ASP A 91 -23.13 -0.22 -1.10
N ARG A 92 -22.10 0.31 -0.42
CA ARG A 92 -20.70 -0.11 -0.56
C ARG A 92 -20.10 -0.49 0.78
N GLN A 93 -19.15 -1.43 0.76
CA GLN A 93 -18.37 -1.76 1.93
C GLN A 93 -17.31 -0.68 2.22
N VAL A 94 -16.93 -0.53 3.49
CA VAL A 94 -15.93 0.48 3.91
C VAL A 94 -14.62 0.34 3.14
N TYR A 95 -14.16 -0.89 2.87
CA TYR A 95 -12.94 -1.08 2.09
C TYR A 95 -13.08 -0.59 0.64
N GLU A 96 -14.26 -0.70 0.02
CA GLU A 96 -14.51 -0.16 -1.32
C GLU A 96 -14.48 1.36 -1.33
N VAL A 97 -15.09 1.98 -0.30
CA VAL A 97 -15.05 3.45 -0.12
C VAL A 97 -13.62 3.94 0.06
N MET A 98 -12.81 3.19 0.82
CA MET A 98 -11.38 3.50 1.00
C MET A 98 -10.60 3.35 -0.31
N GLY A 99 -10.87 2.33 -1.10
CA GLY A 99 -10.28 2.15 -2.43
C GLY A 99 -10.59 3.32 -3.36
N ASP A 100 -11.87 3.74 -3.44
CA ASP A 100 -12.29 4.89 -4.25
C ASP A 100 -11.66 6.21 -3.77
N LEU A 101 -11.54 6.39 -2.46
CA LEU A 101 -10.86 7.56 -1.90
C LEU A 101 -9.41 7.59 -2.37
N ASN A 102 -8.71 6.45 -2.27
CA ASN A 102 -7.31 6.33 -2.68
C ASN A 102 -7.11 6.63 -4.17
N GLU A 103 -7.90 6.02 -5.06
CA GLU A 103 -7.86 6.27 -6.50
C GLU A 103 -8.09 7.76 -6.81
N ARG A 104 -9.10 8.37 -6.20
CA ARG A 104 -9.47 9.77 -6.42
C ARG A 104 -8.38 10.76 -5.99
N ILE A 105 -7.74 10.56 -4.84
CA ILE A 105 -6.70 11.49 -4.36
C ILE A 105 -5.40 11.36 -5.11
N ALA A 106 -5.15 10.22 -5.74
CA ALA A 106 -3.96 9.94 -6.53
C ALA A 106 -4.14 10.23 -8.03
N ALA A 107 -5.35 10.54 -8.48
CA ALA A 107 -5.62 10.85 -9.89
C ALA A 107 -4.71 11.97 -10.42
N GLY A 108 -4.16 11.79 -11.62
CA GLY A 108 -3.20 12.70 -12.24
C GLY A 108 -1.74 12.48 -11.78
N THR A 109 -1.47 11.35 -11.07
CA THR A 109 -0.11 10.95 -10.71
C THR A 109 0.32 9.67 -11.44
N GLU A 110 -0.37 9.30 -12.50
CA GLU A 110 -0.11 8.06 -13.25
C GLU A 110 1.28 8.07 -13.88
N GLY A 111 2.02 7.01 -13.61
CA GLY A 111 3.33 6.81 -14.21
C GLY A 111 3.25 6.14 -15.59
N LYS A 112 4.39 5.78 -16.14
CA LYS A 112 4.56 5.19 -17.48
C LYS A 112 3.65 3.98 -17.75
N TYR A 113 3.33 3.21 -16.73
CA TYR A 113 2.54 1.99 -16.85
C TYR A 113 1.06 2.17 -16.47
N GLY A 114 0.61 3.42 -16.26
CA GLY A 114 -0.77 3.76 -15.97
C GLY A 114 -1.18 3.58 -14.50
N TYR A 115 -0.25 3.30 -13.60
CA TYR A 115 -0.52 3.21 -12.16
C TYR A 115 -0.19 4.52 -11.46
N THR A 116 -1.04 4.91 -10.50
CA THR A 116 -0.86 6.10 -9.66
C THR A 116 0.21 5.89 -8.58
N MET A 117 0.67 6.99 -7.97
CA MET A 117 1.62 6.96 -6.85
C MET A 117 1.02 6.39 -5.55
N ALA A 118 -0.31 6.28 -5.45
CA ALA A 118 -0.98 5.66 -4.31
C ALA A 118 -1.48 4.28 -4.66
N GLY A 119 -0.75 3.26 -4.26
CA GLY A 119 -1.16 1.87 -4.29
C GLY A 119 -2.11 1.53 -3.14
N ALA A 120 -2.66 0.32 -3.15
CA ALA A 120 -3.56 -0.21 -2.14
C ALA A 120 -3.02 -1.51 -1.53
N VAL A 121 -3.08 -1.64 -0.21
CA VAL A 121 -2.87 -2.92 0.46
C VAL A 121 -4.15 -3.74 0.37
N THR A 122 -4.08 -4.91 -0.27
CA THR A 122 -5.22 -5.83 -0.49
C THR A 122 -4.83 -7.25 -0.10
N GLY A 123 -5.40 -7.76 1.00
CA GLY A 123 -4.99 -9.03 1.59
C GLY A 123 -5.35 -10.26 0.75
N ALA A 124 -4.43 -11.20 0.60
CA ALA A 124 -4.57 -12.45 -0.16
C ALA A 124 -5.64 -13.40 0.40
N THR A 125 -6.07 -13.22 1.65
CA THR A 125 -7.05 -14.09 2.32
C THR A 125 -8.49 -13.90 1.86
N TYR A 126 -8.76 -12.88 1.02
CA TYR A 126 -10.09 -12.53 0.51
C TYR A 126 -10.05 -12.39 -1.02
N PRO A 127 -9.94 -13.50 -1.79
CA PRO A 127 -9.75 -13.45 -3.25
C PRO A 127 -10.94 -12.84 -4.01
N SER A 128 -12.18 -12.97 -3.49
CA SER A 128 -13.36 -12.29 -4.06
C SER A 128 -13.23 -10.78 -4.01
N ASP A 129 -12.74 -10.25 -2.87
CA ASP A 129 -12.60 -8.82 -2.64
C ASP A 129 -11.46 -8.24 -3.49
N ILE A 130 -10.33 -8.98 -3.60
CA ILE A 130 -9.24 -8.61 -4.51
C ILE A 130 -9.76 -8.49 -5.94
N ARG A 131 -10.54 -9.47 -6.39
CA ARG A 131 -11.11 -9.48 -7.74
C ARG A 131 -12.06 -8.32 -7.98
N ALA A 132 -12.89 -7.99 -6.99
CA ALA A 132 -13.80 -6.85 -7.06
C ALA A 132 -13.02 -5.52 -7.09
N LEU A 133 -12.04 -5.37 -6.20
CA LEU A 133 -11.17 -4.20 -6.15
C LEU A 133 -10.36 -4.01 -7.43
N ARG A 134 -9.78 -5.09 -8.01
CA ARG A 134 -9.01 -4.97 -9.27
C ARG A 134 -9.84 -4.45 -10.43
N LYS A 135 -11.11 -4.84 -10.52
CA LYS A 135 -12.04 -4.33 -11.52
C LYS A 135 -12.41 -2.86 -11.33
N ARG A 136 -12.40 -2.41 -10.07
CA ARG A 136 -12.82 -1.08 -9.67
C ARG A 136 -11.67 -0.07 -9.71
N LEU A 137 -10.47 -0.49 -9.33
CA LEU A 137 -9.28 0.34 -9.12
C LEU A 137 -8.25 0.08 -10.23
N GLU A 138 -8.55 0.53 -11.45
CA GLU A 138 -7.74 0.22 -12.63
C GLU A 138 -6.34 0.82 -12.57
N HIS A 139 -6.20 2.00 -11.96
CA HIS A 139 -4.95 2.74 -11.87
C HIS A 139 -4.20 2.55 -10.54
N THR A 140 -4.70 1.71 -9.66
CA THR A 140 -4.09 1.46 -8.36
C THR A 140 -3.20 0.20 -8.40
N PHE A 141 -1.94 0.33 -8.00
CA PHE A 141 -1.04 -0.81 -7.82
C PHE A 141 -1.32 -1.51 -6.47
N PHE A 142 -1.37 -2.84 -6.44
CA PHE A 142 -1.70 -3.58 -5.21
C PHE A 142 -0.47 -4.15 -4.52
N LEU A 143 -0.39 -3.96 -3.20
CA LEU A 143 0.49 -4.71 -2.30
C LEU A 143 -0.35 -5.80 -1.62
N VAL A 144 0.01 -7.06 -1.84
CA VAL A 144 -0.82 -8.22 -1.48
C VAL A 144 -0.15 -9.04 -0.36
N PRO A 145 -0.39 -8.71 0.92
CA PRO A 145 0.04 -9.52 2.06
C PRO A 145 -0.86 -10.74 2.26
N GLY A 146 -0.36 -11.70 3.04
CA GLY A 146 -1.15 -12.86 3.45
C GLY A 146 -0.90 -14.14 2.63
N TYR A 147 -0.01 -14.09 1.66
CA TYR A 147 0.41 -15.25 0.90
C TYR A 147 1.18 -16.26 1.77
N GLY A 148 0.86 -17.53 1.63
CA GLY A 148 1.51 -18.64 2.32
C GLY A 148 1.11 -18.73 3.79
N ALA A 149 1.85 -18.12 4.69
CA ALA A 149 1.68 -18.29 6.15
C ALA A 149 0.32 -17.87 6.73
N GLN A 150 -0.47 -17.06 6.02
CA GLN A 150 -1.83 -16.68 6.39
C GLN A 150 -2.90 -17.41 5.57
N GLY A 151 -2.51 -18.35 4.73
CA GLY A 151 -3.41 -19.22 3.96
C GLY A 151 -3.63 -18.80 2.50
N GLY A 152 -3.22 -17.61 2.09
CA GLY A 152 -3.33 -17.18 0.68
C GLY A 152 -2.46 -18.04 -0.24
N THR A 153 -3.01 -18.45 -1.39
CA THR A 153 -2.38 -19.30 -2.41
C THR A 153 -2.05 -18.49 -3.67
N ALA A 154 -1.35 -19.10 -4.61
CA ALA A 154 -1.09 -18.51 -5.93
C ALA A 154 -2.40 -18.25 -6.70
N ASP A 155 -3.37 -19.15 -6.59
CA ASP A 155 -4.69 -18.99 -7.20
C ASP A 155 -5.46 -17.81 -6.62
N ASP A 156 -5.30 -17.51 -5.33
CA ASP A 156 -5.97 -16.39 -4.67
C ASP A 156 -5.37 -15.05 -5.11
N VAL A 157 -4.03 -14.95 -5.15
CA VAL A 157 -3.37 -13.68 -5.47
C VAL A 157 -3.40 -13.31 -6.95
N ARG A 158 -3.65 -14.25 -7.85
CA ARG A 158 -3.69 -13.99 -9.30
C ARG A 158 -4.70 -12.90 -9.68
N TYR A 159 -5.79 -12.75 -8.92
CA TYR A 159 -6.82 -11.75 -9.17
C TYR A 159 -6.37 -10.30 -8.88
N ALA A 160 -5.25 -10.12 -8.21
CA ALA A 160 -4.67 -8.79 -7.97
C ALA A 160 -4.00 -8.21 -9.22
N PHE A 161 -3.60 -9.06 -10.16
CA PHE A 161 -2.90 -8.67 -11.37
C PHE A 161 -3.88 -8.26 -12.47
N ASP A 162 -3.43 -7.38 -13.36
CA ASP A 162 -4.15 -7.01 -14.57
C ASP A 162 -4.03 -8.11 -15.66
N LYS A 163 -4.64 -7.86 -16.81
CA LYS A 163 -4.62 -8.79 -17.94
C LYS A 163 -3.23 -9.06 -18.55
N TYR A 164 -2.23 -8.24 -18.19
CA TYR A 164 -0.84 -8.38 -18.64
C TYR A 164 0.06 -9.01 -17.58
N GLY A 165 -0.49 -9.35 -16.41
CA GLY A 165 0.28 -9.85 -15.26
C GLY A 165 1.01 -8.76 -14.47
N HIS A 166 0.55 -7.51 -14.60
CA HIS A 166 1.09 -6.36 -13.87
C HIS A 166 0.13 -5.88 -12.78
N GLY A 167 0.48 -4.78 -12.09
CA GLY A 167 -0.41 -4.06 -11.17
C GLY A 167 -0.45 -4.60 -9.76
N ALA A 168 0.39 -5.58 -9.42
CA ALA A 168 0.47 -6.08 -8.07
C ALA A 168 1.87 -6.60 -7.70
N ILE A 169 2.17 -6.56 -6.41
CA ILE A 169 3.34 -7.22 -5.79
C ILE A 169 2.86 -8.05 -4.61
N VAL A 170 3.32 -9.29 -4.50
CA VAL A 170 2.95 -10.23 -3.43
C VAL A 170 4.10 -10.33 -2.43
N ASN A 171 3.83 -10.14 -1.14
CA ASN A 171 4.84 -10.30 -0.10
C ASN A 171 4.59 -11.56 0.74
N SER A 172 5.68 -12.27 1.05
CA SER A 172 5.67 -13.51 1.84
C SER A 172 6.76 -13.48 2.91
N SER A 173 6.61 -12.60 3.92
CA SER A 173 7.65 -12.34 4.92
C SER A 173 8.13 -13.62 5.62
N ARG A 174 7.22 -14.33 6.29
CA ARG A 174 7.58 -15.60 6.99
C ARG A 174 8.02 -16.70 6.03
N GLY A 175 7.43 -16.78 4.84
CA GLY A 175 7.80 -17.77 3.84
C GLY A 175 9.23 -17.61 3.33
N ILE A 176 9.74 -16.38 3.32
CA ILE A 176 11.11 -16.06 2.89
C ILE A 176 12.06 -16.04 4.09
N MET A 177 11.77 -15.21 5.10
CA MET A 177 12.68 -15.01 6.24
C MET A 177 12.84 -16.24 7.14
N CYS A 178 11.81 -17.08 7.25
CA CYS A 178 11.80 -18.29 8.06
C CYS A 178 11.88 -19.57 7.21
N ALA A 179 12.28 -19.50 5.95
CA ALA A 179 12.40 -20.67 5.07
C ALA A 179 13.37 -21.72 5.65
N TRP A 180 14.44 -21.30 6.28
CA TRP A 180 15.44 -22.15 6.95
C TRP A 180 14.84 -23.10 7.98
N GLN A 181 13.74 -22.72 8.66
CA GLN A 181 13.06 -23.60 9.63
C GLN A 181 12.46 -24.85 8.99
N LYS A 182 12.18 -24.82 7.69
CA LYS A 182 11.61 -25.95 6.93
C LYS A 182 12.66 -26.74 6.20
N THR A 183 13.78 -26.12 5.85
CA THR A 183 14.84 -26.73 5.02
C THR A 183 16.03 -27.23 5.82
N GLY A 184 16.11 -26.91 7.12
CA GLY A 184 17.21 -27.34 7.99
C GLY A 184 18.58 -26.73 7.63
N GLY A 185 18.56 -25.57 6.91
CA GLY A 185 19.76 -24.88 6.46
C GLY A 185 20.26 -23.82 7.43
#